data_af6e531b56bfff3e9866940edcd3a9f1
#
_entry.id   af6e531b56bfff3e9866940edcd3a9f1
#
_cell.length_a   1.000
_cell.length_b   1.000
_cell.length_c   1.000
_cell.angle_alpha   90.00
_cell.angle_beta   90.00
_cell.angle_gamma   90.00
#
_symmetry.space_group_name_H-M   'P 1'
#
loop_
_entity.id
_entity.type
_entity.pdbx_description
1 polymer ?
#
loop_
_entity_poly.entity_id
_entity_poly.type
_entity_poly.pdbx_seq_one_letter_code
_entity_poly.pdbx_strand_id
1 'polypeptide(L)'
;MKTPNVSNLFSGVILALMVLLGLSSYVIINPGEAGVLSILGKSQDGVLLEGLHFKPPFISQVDVYDVTVQKFEVPAQSATKDLQDLTGRFAINFRLDPERVVEIRRTQGSLANIVAKIIAPQTQESFKVAAARRTAEESITQRELLKNDFDSALQGRLEKYGIIVLDTSVVDLSFSTEFARAVEEKQIAEQQAQRAVYVAQAAEQEAQADINRARGKAEAQRLLAETLRAQGGELVLQKEAIEAWKSGGAQMPQVLVMGGGNNPGIPFLFNLKDLAGKGNS
;
A
#
# COMPACT_ATOMS: atom_id res chain seq x y z
N MET A 1 23.54 -70.83 -49.06
CA MET A 1 23.50 -69.43 -48.63
C MET A 1 23.04 -68.57 -49.82
N LYS A 2 21.79 -67.99 -49.75
CA LYS A 2 21.31 -67.12 -50.77
C LYS A 2 22.03 -65.76 -50.59
N THR A 3 22.85 -65.39 -51.56
CA THR A 3 23.46 -64.05 -51.58
C THR A 3 22.33 -62.99 -51.64
N PRO A 4 22.31 -62.02 -50.72
CA PRO A 4 21.27 -60.98 -50.76
C PRO A 4 21.41 -60.23 -52.08
N ASN A 5 20.31 -60.15 -52.85
CA ASN A 5 20.29 -59.36 -54.07
C ASN A 5 20.65 -57.93 -53.75
N VAL A 6 21.75 -57.43 -54.30
CA VAL A 6 22.28 -56.06 -54.11
C VAL A 6 21.19 -55.01 -54.43
N SER A 7 20.27 -55.33 -55.37
CA SER A 7 19.15 -54.46 -55.73
C SER A 7 18.14 -54.33 -54.60
N ASN A 8 17.87 -55.38 -53.78
CA ASN A 8 16.93 -55.32 -52.66
C ASN A 8 17.57 -54.54 -51.45
N LEU A 9 18.86 -54.64 -51.28
CA LEU A 9 19.61 -53.85 -50.29
C LEU A 9 19.59 -52.37 -50.65
N PHE A 10 19.80 -52.02 -51.96
CA PHE A 10 19.76 -50.67 -52.44
C PHE A 10 18.34 -50.06 -52.33
N SER A 11 17.31 -50.83 -52.67
CA SER A 11 15.90 -50.45 -52.50
C SER A 11 15.51 -50.22 -51.05
N GLY A 12 16.00 -51.07 -50.12
CA GLY A 12 15.79 -50.91 -48.67
C GLY A 12 16.45 -49.61 -48.11
N VAL A 13 17.66 -49.32 -48.56
CA VAL A 13 18.37 -48.10 -48.17
C VAL A 13 17.66 -46.83 -48.67
N ILE A 14 17.20 -46.84 -49.92
CA ILE A 14 16.41 -45.71 -50.48
C ILE A 14 15.11 -45.52 -49.74
N LEU A 15 14.37 -46.59 -49.42
CA LEU A 15 13.14 -46.51 -48.63
C LEU A 15 13.39 -45.97 -47.23
N ALA A 16 14.42 -46.46 -46.54
CA ALA A 16 14.81 -45.96 -45.24
C ALA A 16 15.18 -44.46 -45.28
N LEU A 17 15.88 -44.02 -46.31
CA LEU A 17 16.26 -42.64 -46.52
C LEU A 17 15.06 -41.76 -46.82
N MET A 18 14.07 -42.22 -47.60
CA MET A 18 12.81 -41.53 -47.82
C MET A 18 11.95 -41.40 -46.54
N VAL A 19 11.91 -42.44 -45.72
CA VAL A 19 11.20 -42.40 -44.43
C VAL A 19 11.88 -41.40 -43.49
N LEU A 20 13.19 -41.40 -43.41
CA LEU A 20 13.99 -40.51 -42.58
C LEU A 20 13.84 -39.04 -43.05
N LEU A 21 13.78 -38.78 -44.35
CA LEU A 21 13.47 -37.49 -44.95
C LEU A 21 12.06 -37.04 -44.58
N GLY A 22 11.07 -37.94 -44.68
CA GLY A 22 9.68 -37.65 -44.34
C GLY A 22 9.51 -37.28 -42.85
N LEU A 23 10.15 -38.03 -41.97
CA LEU A 23 10.11 -37.78 -40.51
C LEU A 23 10.81 -36.45 -40.10
N SER A 24 11.82 -36.02 -40.88
CA SER A 24 12.55 -34.77 -40.62
C SER A 24 11.90 -33.53 -41.25
N SER A 25 10.82 -33.72 -42.07
CA SER A 25 10.23 -32.65 -42.85
C SER A 25 9.05 -31.93 -42.21
N TYR A 26 8.71 -32.25 -40.96
CA TYR A 26 7.62 -31.58 -40.28
C TYR A 26 8.04 -31.05 -38.91
N VAL A 27 7.29 -30.06 -38.44
CA VAL A 27 7.39 -29.51 -37.08
C VAL A 27 5.97 -29.24 -36.59
N ILE A 28 5.75 -29.48 -35.30
CA ILE A 28 4.49 -29.17 -34.63
C ILE A 28 4.75 -27.96 -33.70
N ILE A 29 3.96 -26.93 -33.87
CA ILE A 29 3.94 -25.74 -33.00
C ILE A 29 2.76 -25.90 -32.06
N ASN A 30 3.00 -25.83 -30.78
CA ASN A 30 1.98 -25.97 -29.77
C ASN A 30 1.13 -24.68 -29.63
N PRO A 31 -0.10 -24.77 -29.10
CA PRO A 31 -0.87 -23.59 -28.73
C PRO A 31 -0.09 -22.69 -27.76
N GLY A 32 -0.08 -21.38 -28.01
CA GLY A 32 0.69 -20.40 -27.23
C GLY A 32 2.15 -20.24 -27.66
N GLU A 33 2.55 -20.91 -28.74
CA GLU A 33 3.87 -20.77 -29.33
C GLU A 33 3.78 -20.21 -30.77
N ALA A 34 4.83 -19.55 -31.20
CA ALA A 34 5.01 -19.12 -32.58
C ALA A 34 6.40 -19.51 -33.09
N GLY A 35 6.45 -20.10 -34.30
CA GLY A 35 7.70 -20.57 -34.88
C GLY A 35 8.23 -19.62 -35.95
N VAL A 36 9.55 -19.48 -36.02
CA VAL A 36 10.26 -18.80 -37.11
C VAL A 36 11.09 -19.81 -37.85
N LEU A 37 10.75 -20.02 -39.11
CA LEU A 37 11.52 -20.90 -40.00
C LEU A 37 12.77 -20.20 -40.49
N SER A 38 13.91 -20.80 -40.29
CA SER A 38 15.20 -20.37 -40.82
C SER A 38 15.72 -21.43 -41.77
N ILE A 39 16.07 -21.05 -43.00
CA ILE A 39 16.69 -21.93 -44.00
C ILE A 39 18.12 -21.45 -44.25
N LEU A 40 19.08 -22.31 -44.02
CA LEU A 40 20.52 -21.98 -44.12
C LEU A 40 20.90 -20.71 -43.36
N GLY A 41 20.28 -20.51 -42.16
CA GLY A 41 20.53 -19.34 -41.30
C GLY A 41 19.76 -18.09 -41.67
N LYS A 42 19.00 -18.06 -42.78
CA LYS A 42 18.14 -16.93 -43.16
C LYS A 42 16.70 -17.17 -42.65
N SER A 43 16.20 -16.32 -41.78
CA SER A 43 14.81 -16.35 -41.35
C SER A 43 13.89 -16.03 -42.54
N GLN A 44 12.91 -16.90 -42.78
CA GLN A 44 11.89 -16.71 -43.80
C GLN A 44 10.85 -15.68 -43.33
N ASP A 45 10.18 -15.07 -44.34
CA ASP A 45 9.02 -14.21 -44.06
C ASP A 45 7.80 -15.11 -43.81
N GLY A 46 7.13 -14.90 -42.71
CA GLY A 46 5.98 -15.67 -42.28
C GLY A 46 6.20 -16.38 -40.95
N VAL A 47 5.24 -16.19 -40.07
CA VAL A 47 5.19 -16.82 -38.75
C VAL A 47 4.52 -18.18 -38.90
N LEU A 48 5.09 -19.22 -38.32
CA LEU A 48 4.45 -20.51 -38.15
C LEU A 48 3.58 -20.43 -36.87
N LEU A 49 2.27 -20.35 -37.05
CA LEU A 49 1.30 -20.40 -35.96
C LEU A 49 1.14 -21.84 -35.47
N GLU A 50 0.28 -22.03 -34.49
CA GLU A 50 -0.03 -23.35 -33.95
C GLU A 50 -0.48 -24.35 -35.02
N GLY A 51 -0.03 -25.61 -34.90
CA GLY A 51 -0.38 -26.66 -35.80
C GLY A 51 0.82 -27.36 -36.44
N LEU A 52 0.54 -28.16 -37.48
CA LEU A 52 1.53 -28.92 -38.23
C LEU A 52 2.05 -28.11 -39.44
N HIS A 53 3.38 -27.92 -39.48
CA HIS A 53 4.05 -27.22 -40.56
C HIS A 53 5.09 -28.10 -41.27
N PHE A 54 5.22 -27.95 -42.56
CA PHE A 54 6.28 -28.61 -43.32
C PHE A 54 7.52 -27.72 -43.44
N LYS A 55 8.67 -28.33 -43.27
CA LYS A 55 9.97 -27.67 -43.39
C LYS A 55 10.94 -28.48 -44.23
N PRO A 56 11.86 -27.87 -44.99
CA PRO A 56 12.90 -28.59 -45.68
C PRO A 56 13.77 -29.38 -44.67
N PRO A 57 14.00 -30.69 -44.90
CA PRO A 57 14.81 -31.49 -44.00
C PRO A 57 16.29 -31.05 -44.10
N PHE A 58 17.05 -31.20 -42.98
CA PHE A 58 18.47 -30.96 -42.83
C PHE A 58 18.97 -29.52 -42.96
N ILE A 59 18.35 -28.67 -43.79
CA ILE A 59 18.77 -27.31 -44.09
C ILE A 59 17.94 -26.24 -43.37
N SER A 60 16.89 -26.64 -42.68
CA SER A 60 16.01 -25.73 -41.95
C SER A 60 16.04 -25.95 -40.44
N GLN A 61 15.91 -24.85 -39.71
CA GLN A 61 15.72 -24.80 -38.28
C GLN A 61 14.47 -23.98 -37.98
N VAL A 62 13.69 -24.39 -37.00
CA VAL A 62 12.57 -23.62 -36.48
C VAL A 62 12.90 -23.19 -35.05
N ASP A 63 12.94 -21.86 -34.86
CA ASP A 63 13.06 -21.27 -33.55
C ASP A 63 11.66 -21.00 -33.02
N VAL A 64 11.33 -21.58 -31.86
CA VAL A 64 10.02 -21.48 -31.25
C VAL A 64 10.07 -20.44 -30.14
N TYR A 65 9.09 -19.53 -30.13
CA TYR A 65 8.91 -18.48 -29.16
C TYR A 65 7.60 -18.69 -28.41
N ASP A 66 7.66 -18.64 -27.10
CA ASP A 66 6.48 -18.58 -26.26
C ASP A 66 5.86 -17.18 -26.38
N VAL A 67 4.63 -17.11 -26.90
CA VAL A 67 3.86 -15.87 -27.09
C VAL A 67 2.77 -15.72 -26.01
N THR A 68 2.76 -16.58 -25.00
CA THR A 68 1.89 -16.46 -23.85
C THR A 68 2.36 -15.34 -22.91
N VAL A 69 1.56 -15.06 -21.90
CA VAL A 69 1.91 -14.07 -20.89
C VAL A 69 3.04 -14.58 -20.01
N GLN A 70 4.13 -13.83 -20.00
CA GLN A 70 5.32 -14.11 -19.19
C GLN A 70 5.51 -13.05 -18.15
N LYS A 71 6.04 -13.43 -16.98
CA LYS A 71 6.40 -12.53 -15.90
C LYS A 71 7.91 -12.44 -15.78
N PHE A 72 8.43 -11.22 -15.71
CA PHE A 72 9.84 -10.98 -15.42
C PHE A 72 10.00 -9.88 -14.37
N GLU A 73 10.91 -10.11 -13.41
CA GLU A 73 11.22 -9.15 -12.35
C GLU A 73 12.55 -8.46 -12.63
N VAL A 74 12.53 -7.13 -12.59
CA VAL A 74 13.69 -6.28 -12.88
C VAL A 74 13.94 -5.36 -11.69
N PRO A 75 15.14 -5.36 -11.09
CA PRO A 75 15.56 -4.30 -10.19
C PRO A 75 15.85 -3.03 -11.01
N ALA A 76 15.46 -1.88 -10.50
CA ALA A 76 15.73 -0.59 -11.11
C ALA A 76 16.12 0.43 -10.03
N GLN A 77 17.03 1.33 -10.39
CA GLN A 77 17.53 2.38 -9.50
C GLN A 77 17.42 3.73 -10.21
N SER A 78 17.06 4.75 -9.47
CA SER A 78 16.91 6.11 -10.00
C SER A 78 17.11 7.14 -8.89
N ALA A 79 17.27 8.40 -9.28
CA ALA A 79 17.09 9.52 -8.37
C ALA A 79 15.72 10.16 -8.62
N THR A 80 15.09 10.61 -7.54
CA THR A 80 13.85 11.38 -7.56
C THR A 80 14.11 12.84 -7.97
N LYS A 81 13.05 13.61 -8.14
CA LYS A 81 13.13 15.06 -8.47
C LYS A 81 13.95 15.86 -7.44
N ASP A 82 13.90 15.48 -6.18
CA ASP A 82 14.64 16.05 -5.06
C ASP A 82 15.99 15.34 -4.79
N LEU A 83 16.51 14.62 -5.81
CA LEU A 83 17.82 13.96 -5.82
C LEU A 83 18.01 12.91 -4.72
N GLN A 84 16.92 12.26 -4.29
CA GLN A 84 16.99 11.13 -3.37
C GLN A 84 17.12 9.82 -4.16
N ASP A 85 18.00 8.94 -3.70
CA ASP A 85 18.17 7.62 -4.29
C ASP A 85 16.95 6.75 -4.03
N LEU A 86 16.36 6.26 -5.11
CA LEU A 86 15.20 5.40 -5.12
C LEU A 86 15.53 4.08 -5.81
N THR A 87 15.42 3.00 -5.08
CA THR A 87 15.56 1.64 -5.60
C THR A 87 14.20 0.97 -5.64
N GLY A 88 13.86 0.37 -6.77
CA GLY A 88 12.62 -0.36 -6.96
C GLY A 88 12.84 -1.71 -7.58
N ARG A 89 11.88 -2.64 -7.37
CA ARG A 89 11.78 -3.91 -8.07
C ARG A 89 10.42 -3.98 -8.74
N PHE A 90 10.43 -4.22 -10.04
CA PHE A 90 9.24 -4.20 -10.88
C PHE A 90 8.99 -5.58 -11.47
N ALA A 91 7.79 -6.10 -11.32
CA ALA A 91 7.32 -7.26 -12.04
C ALA A 91 6.57 -6.79 -13.29
N ILE A 92 6.98 -7.27 -14.45
CA ILE A 92 6.41 -6.91 -15.75
C ILE A 92 5.77 -8.16 -16.33
N ASN A 93 4.47 -8.10 -16.58
CA ASN A 93 3.74 -9.10 -17.30
C ASN A 93 3.67 -8.66 -18.78
N PHE A 94 4.28 -9.43 -19.64
CA PHE A 94 4.38 -9.12 -21.06
C PHE A 94 4.15 -10.35 -21.91
N ARG A 95 3.88 -10.14 -23.18
CA ARG A 95 3.90 -11.17 -24.21
C ARG A 95 4.57 -10.65 -25.47
N LEU A 96 5.10 -11.55 -26.27
CA LEU A 96 5.57 -11.20 -27.60
C LEU A 96 4.38 -11.09 -28.55
N ASP A 97 4.47 -10.14 -29.48
CA ASP A 97 3.50 -10.01 -30.55
C ASP A 97 3.69 -11.16 -31.54
N PRO A 98 2.72 -12.11 -31.70
CA PRO A 98 2.86 -13.26 -32.55
C PRO A 98 3.15 -12.87 -34.01
N GLU A 99 2.59 -11.77 -34.50
CA GLU A 99 2.78 -11.33 -35.90
C GLU A 99 4.19 -10.79 -36.13
N ARG A 100 4.86 -10.30 -35.11
CA ARG A 100 6.20 -9.68 -35.19
C ARG A 100 7.34 -10.61 -34.77
N VAL A 101 7.07 -11.89 -34.49
CA VAL A 101 8.10 -12.83 -33.99
C VAL A 101 9.25 -13.00 -35.00
N VAL A 102 9.00 -12.93 -36.31
CA VAL A 102 10.05 -12.97 -37.33
C VAL A 102 11.00 -11.76 -37.24
N GLU A 103 10.43 -10.55 -37.07
CA GLU A 103 11.21 -9.33 -36.88
C GLU A 103 12.01 -9.41 -35.56
N ILE A 104 11.38 -9.88 -34.48
CA ILE A 104 12.00 -10.11 -33.19
C ILE A 104 13.19 -11.07 -33.32
N ARG A 105 13.02 -12.19 -34.03
CA ARG A 105 14.10 -13.15 -34.28
C ARG A 105 15.27 -12.52 -35.02
N ARG A 106 15.01 -11.72 -36.04
CA ARG A 106 16.05 -11.07 -36.86
C ARG A 106 16.83 -10.00 -36.10
N THR A 107 16.15 -9.20 -35.25
CA THR A 107 16.74 -8.02 -34.65
C THR A 107 17.23 -8.27 -33.21
N GLN A 108 16.55 -9.15 -32.48
CA GLN A 108 16.73 -9.30 -31.02
C GLN A 108 17.27 -10.69 -30.63
N GLY A 109 17.01 -11.70 -31.46
CA GLY A 109 17.47 -13.07 -31.24
C GLY A 109 16.58 -13.86 -30.29
N SER A 110 17.14 -14.52 -29.27
CA SER A 110 16.40 -15.37 -28.35
C SER A 110 15.68 -14.58 -27.27
N LEU A 111 14.67 -15.18 -26.61
CA LEU A 111 13.94 -14.59 -25.49
C LEU A 111 14.88 -14.10 -24.36
N ALA A 112 15.91 -14.85 -24.05
CA ALA A 112 16.91 -14.44 -23.05
C ALA A 112 17.62 -13.13 -23.45
N ASN A 113 17.91 -12.94 -24.73
CA ASN A 113 18.49 -11.69 -25.25
C ASN A 113 17.48 -10.53 -25.16
N ILE A 114 16.20 -10.79 -25.46
CA ILE A 114 15.12 -9.79 -25.34
C ILE A 114 15.04 -9.29 -23.91
N VAL A 115 15.01 -10.20 -22.96
CA VAL A 115 14.95 -9.84 -21.53
C VAL A 115 16.19 -9.03 -21.13
N ALA A 116 17.38 -9.53 -21.43
CA ALA A 116 18.63 -8.91 -20.95
C ALA A 116 18.97 -7.59 -21.67
N LYS A 117 18.69 -7.49 -22.98
CA LYS A 117 19.14 -6.35 -23.80
C LYS A 117 18.04 -5.31 -24.06
N ILE A 118 16.76 -5.66 -23.85
CA ILE A 118 15.65 -4.77 -24.14
C ILE A 118 14.79 -4.55 -22.91
N ILE A 119 14.17 -5.59 -22.35
CA ILE A 119 13.24 -5.40 -21.23
C ILE A 119 13.93 -4.77 -20.04
N ALA A 120 15.04 -5.32 -19.56
CA ALA A 120 15.73 -4.81 -18.38
C ALA A 120 16.23 -3.36 -18.57
N PRO A 121 16.94 -2.97 -19.66
CA PRO A 121 17.36 -1.59 -19.86
C PRO A 121 16.19 -0.62 -20.07
N GLN A 122 15.13 -1.01 -20.79
CA GLN A 122 13.97 -0.14 -21.01
C GLN A 122 13.16 0.07 -19.70
N THR A 123 13.09 -0.95 -18.86
CA THR A 123 12.51 -0.83 -17.52
C THR A 123 13.28 0.17 -16.68
N GLN A 124 14.62 0.02 -16.64
CA GLN A 124 15.50 0.94 -15.92
C GLN A 124 15.30 2.39 -16.40
N GLU A 125 15.26 2.60 -17.71
CA GLU A 125 15.11 3.93 -18.28
C GLU A 125 13.70 4.51 -18.05
N SER A 126 12.66 3.69 -18.16
CA SER A 126 11.28 4.12 -17.87
C SER A 126 11.11 4.49 -16.38
N PHE A 127 11.77 3.75 -15.48
CA PHE A 127 11.77 4.08 -14.06
C PHE A 127 12.49 5.40 -13.79
N LYS A 128 13.62 5.65 -14.42
CA LYS A 128 14.31 6.96 -14.31
C LYS A 128 13.42 8.13 -14.72
N VAL A 129 12.70 7.98 -15.84
CA VAL A 129 11.77 9.01 -16.31
C VAL A 129 10.63 9.24 -15.33
N ALA A 130 10.04 8.18 -14.78
CA ALA A 130 8.94 8.28 -13.83
C ALA A 130 9.40 8.88 -12.49
N ALA A 131 10.52 8.41 -11.93
CA ALA A 131 11.07 8.88 -10.66
C ALA A 131 11.51 10.35 -10.72
N ALA A 132 12.14 10.78 -11.81
CA ALA A 132 12.60 12.17 -11.97
C ALA A 132 11.47 13.21 -12.01
N ARG A 133 10.21 12.78 -12.22
CA ARG A 133 9.04 13.67 -12.21
C ARG A 133 8.51 13.94 -10.82
N ARG A 134 8.88 13.13 -9.83
CA ARG A 134 8.28 13.12 -8.49
C ARG A 134 9.32 13.28 -7.40
N THR A 135 8.90 13.87 -6.28
CA THR A 135 9.70 13.88 -5.07
C THR A 135 9.66 12.52 -4.39
N ALA A 136 10.58 12.28 -3.46
CA ALA A 136 10.59 11.06 -2.68
C ALA A 136 9.30 10.88 -1.85
N GLU A 137 8.79 11.97 -1.26
CA GLU A 137 7.54 11.98 -0.50
C GLU A 137 6.32 11.64 -1.39
N GLU A 138 6.24 12.25 -2.59
CA GLU A 138 5.19 11.92 -3.57
C GLU A 138 5.26 10.47 -4.04
N SER A 139 6.46 9.93 -4.21
CA SER A 139 6.68 8.54 -4.63
C SER A 139 6.21 7.52 -3.60
N ILE A 140 6.18 7.90 -2.30
CA ILE A 140 5.65 7.06 -1.22
C ILE A 140 4.13 7.23 -1.10
N THR A 141 3.65 8.47 -1.08
CA THR A 141 2.25 8.80 -0.79
C THR A 141 1.33 8.60 -1.99
N GLN A 142 1.87 8.76 -3.21
CA GLN A 142 1.12 8.70 -4.48
C GLN A 142 1.69 7.63 -5.42
N ARG A 143 1.86 6.41 -4.91
CA ARG A 143 2.45 5.28 -5.66
C ARG A 143 1.74 4.99 -6.98
N GLU A 144 0.42 5.15 -7.02
CA GLU A 144 -0.39 4.98 -8.23
C GLU A 144 0.02 5.91 -9.36
N LEU A 145 0.35 7.16 -9.04
CA LEU A 145 0.78 8.12 -10.05
C LEU A 145 2.19 7.80 -10.57
N LEU A 146 3.09 7.33 -9.70
CA LEU A 146 4.41 6.84 -10.10
C LEU A 146 4.29 5.63 -11.02
N LYS A 147 3.40 4.66 -10.68
CA LYS A 147 3.09 3.49 -11.50
C LYS A 147 2.57 3.91 -12.87
N ASN A 148 1.61 4.80 -12.95
CA ASN A 148 1.01 5.26 -14.21
C ASN A 148 2.03 5.95 -15.12
N ASP A 149 2.92 6.78 -14.57
CA ASP A 149 4.01 7.41 -15.32
C ASP A 149 5.00 6.36 -15.83
N PHE A 150 5.32 5.36 -15.01
CA PHE A 150 6.20 4.25 -15.38
C PHE A 150 5.57 3.38 -16.49
N ASP A 151 4.30 2.97 -16.32
CA ASP A 151 3.57 2.14 -17.27
C ASP A 151 3.51 2.79 -18.67
N SER A 152 3.14 4.07 -18.69
CA SER A 152 3.05 4.85 -19.94
C SER A 152 4.42 4.95 -20.64
N ALA A 153 5.48 5.19 -19.88
CA ALA A 153 6.83 5.28 -20.41
C ALA A 153 7.34 3.91 -20.91
N LEU A 154 7.06 2.82 -20.20
CA LEU A 154 7.51 1.48 -20.52
C LEU A 154 6.77 0.92 -21.73
N GLN A 155 5.45 1.03 -21.77
CA GLN A 155 4.61 0.53 -22.85
C GLN A 155 5.03 1.12 -24.20
N GLY A 156 5.14 2.44 -24.31
CA GLY A 156 5.53 3.09 -25.56
C GLY A 156 6.96 2.77 -26.03
N ARG A 157 7.83 2.34 -25.12
CA ARG A 157 9.20 1.89 -25.44
C ARG A 157 9.25 0.46 -25.90
N LEU A 158 8.54 -0.47 -25.22
CA LEU A 158 8.57 -1.91 -25.51
C LEU A 158 7.76 -2.28 -26.74
N GLU A 159 6.67 -1.57 -27.05
CA GLU A 159 5.84 -1.76 -28.24
C GLU A 159 6.66 -1.65 -29.54
N LYS A 160 7.66 -0.76 -29.59
CA LYS A 160 8.55 -0.60 -30.74
C LYS A 160 9.31 -1.88 -31.08
N TYR A 161 9.54 -2.73 -30.10
CA TYR A 161 10.25 -3.99 -30.22
C TYR A 161 9.33 -5.21 -30.42
N GLY A 162 8.01 -5.00 -30.57
CA GLY A 162 7.04 -6.09 -30.66
C GLY A 162 6.74 -6.77 -29.33
N ILE A 163 6.96 -6.06 -28.21
CA ILE A 163 6.69 -6.56 -26.85
C ILE A 163 5.47 -5.83 -26.32
N ILE A 164 4.41 -6.57 -26.03
CA ILE A 164 3.15 -6.04 -25.50
C ILE A 164 3.17 -6.17 -23.98
N VAL A 165 3.21 -5.05 -23.28
CA VAL A 165 3.09 -4.99 -21.82
C VAL A 165 1.61 -5.05 -21.46
N LEU A 166 1.24 -6.00 -20.62
CA LEU A 166 -0.14 -6.22 -20.17
C LEU A 166 -0.39 -5.52 -18.85
N ASP A 167 0.52 -5.68 -17.91
CA ASP A 167 0.46 -5.07 -16.57
C ASP A 167 1.85 -5.00 -15.97
N THR A 168 2.04 -4.05 -15.07
CA THR A 168 3.25 -3.95 -14.25
C THR A 168 2.88 -3.84 -12.78
N SER A 169 3.74 -4.35 -11.93
CA SER A 169 3.57 -4.25 -10.48
C SER A 169 4.86 -3.77 -9.84
N VAL A 170 4.74 -2.82 -8.92
CA VAL A 170 5.82 -2.42 -8.04
C VAL A 170 5.90 -3.43 -6.90
N VAL A 171 6.92 -4.29 -6.94
CA VAL A 171 7.12 -5.33 -5.92
C VAL A 171 7.69 -4.73 -4.65
N ASP A 172 8.67 -3.83 -4.81
CA ASP A 172 9.35 -3.18 -3.71
C ASP A 172 9.79 -1.77 -4.13
N LEU A 173 9.81 -0.86 -3.16
CA LEU A 173 10.27 0.51 -3.34
C LEU A 173 10.96 0.96 -2.07
N SER A 174 12.24 1.25 -2.14
CA SER A 174 13.06 1.63 -0.98
C SER A 174 13.90 2.86 -1.29
N PHE A 175 14.14 3.64 -0.25
CA PHE A 175 15.01 4.80 -0.25
C PHE A 175 16.28 4.52 0.55
N SER A 176 17.24 5.44 0.52
CA SER A 176 18.41 5.35 1.37
C SER A 176 18.01 5.34 2.86
N THR A 177 18.80 4.66 3.68
CA THR A 177 18.53 4.56 5.14
C THR A 177 18.58 5.93 5.81
N GLU A 178 19.41 6.83 5.33
CA GLU A 178 19.52 8.21 5.81
C GLU A 178 18.25 9.00 5.53
N PHE A 179 17.71 8.89 4.32
CA PHE A 179 16.47 9.56 3.95
C PHE A 179 15.28 8.99 4.73
N ALA A 180 15.19 7.67 4.89
CA ALA A 180 14.13 7.03 5.65
C ALA A 180 14.10 7.53 7.11
N ARG A 181 15.27 7.65 7.75
CA ARG A 181 15.39 8.21 9.11
C ARG A 181 14.99 9.69 9.16
N ALA A 182 15.44 10.50 8.20
CA ALA A 182 15.08 11.92 8.16
C ALA A 182 13.56 12.13 8.00
N VAL A 183 12.89 11.29 7.19
CA VAL A 183 11.43 11.32 7.04
C VAL A 183 10.74 10.89 8.33
N GLU A 184 11.23 9.85 9.00
CA GLU A 184 10.69 9.39 10.29
C GLU A 184 10.83 10.48 11.37
N GLU A 185 11.99 11.10 11.50
CA GLU A 185 12.23 12.22 12.43
C GLU A 185 11.32 13.40 12.14
N LYS A 186 11.15 13.76 10.85
CA LYS A 186 10.22 14.82 10.43
C LYS A 186 8.78 14.48 10.82
N GLN A 187 8.32 13.25 10.57
CA GLN A 187 6.97 12.83 10.92
C GLN A 187 6.74 12.85 12.44
N ILE A 188 7.72 12.40 13.23
CA ILE A 188 7.66 12.45 14.69
C ILE A 188 7.54 13.91 15.16
N ALA A 189 8.35 14.81 14.60
CA ALA A 189 8.32 16.24 14.95
C ALA A 189 6.97 16.89 14.57
N GLU A 190 6.44 16.59 13.40
CA GLU A 190 5.13 17.07 12.93
C GLU A 190 3.99 16.56 13.84
N GLN A 191 4.01 15.26 14.20
CA GLN A 191 3.02 14.70 15.12
C GLN A 191 3.11 15.31 16.51
N GLN A 192 4.32 15.58 17.02
CA GLN A 192 4.52 16.25 18.29
C GLN A 192 3.99 17.69 18.26
N ALA A 193 4.28 18.44 17.20
CA ALA A 193 3.75 19.79 17.01
C ALA A 193 2.22 19.80 16.93
N GLN A 194 1.63 18.88 16.21
CA GLN A 194 0.19 18.75 16.10
C GLN A 194 -0.47 18.34 17.42
N ARG A 195 0.17 17.42 18.16
CA ARG A 195 -0.28 17.06 19.52
C ARG A 195 -0.24 18.26 20.45
N ALA A 196 0.81 19.09 20.40
CA ALA A 196 0.91 20.31 21.21
C ALA A 196 -0.22 21.30 20.90
N VAL A 197 -0.59 21.47 19.64
CA VAL A 197 -1.74 22.29 19.22
C VAL A 197 -3.05 21.75 19.79
N TYR A 198 -3.29 20.44 19.69
CA TYR A 198 -4.50 19.82 20.26
C TYR A 198 -4.55 19.93 21.78
N VAL A 199 -3.42 19.76 22.48
CA VAL A 199 -3.35 19.95 23.94
C VAL A 199 -3.68 21.40 24.32
N ALA A 200 -3.13 22.38 23.60
CA ALA A 200 -3.42 23.79 23.83
C ALA A 200 -4.91 24.11 23.60
N GLN A 201 -5.50 23.61 22.51
CA GLN A 201 -6.93 23.78 22.24
C GLN A 201 -7.82 23.09 23.28
N ALA A 202 -7.44 21.89 23.75
CA ALA A 202 -8.16 21.19 24.80
C ALA A 202 -8.12 21.96 26.13
N ALA A 203 -6.94 22.49 26.49
CA ALA A 203 -6.81 23.33 27.69
C ALA A 203 -7.62 24.62 27.63
N GLU A 204 -7.67 25.26 26.46
CA GLU A 204 -8.53 26.45 26.24
C GLU A 204 -10.02 26.12 26.37
N GLN A 205 -10.46 25.01 25.79
CA GLN A 205 -11.87 24.56 25.91
C GLN A 205 -12.20 24.16 27.35
N GLU A 206 -11.28 23.52 28.07
CA GLU A 206 -11.46 23.17 29.48
C GLU A 206 -11.57 24.43 30.36
N ALA A 207 -10.69 25.40 30.15
CA ALA A 207 -10.75 26.69 30.84
C ALA A 207 -12.09 27.41 30.54
N GLN A 208 -12.54 27.41 29.32
CA GLN A 208 -13.84 27.99 28.94
C GLN A 208 -15.02 27.22 29.59
N ALA A 209 -14.94 25.90 29.63
CA ALA A 209 -15.94 25.07 30.31
C ALA A 209 -15.97 25.34 31.83
N ASP A 210 -14.81 25.56 32.46
CA ASP A 210 -14.72 25.93 33.87
C ASP A 210 -15.32 27.30 34.17
N ILE A 211 -15.02 28.29 33.32
CA ILE A 211 -15.66 29.61 33.40
C ILE A 211 -17.17 29.49 33.28
N ASN A 212 -17.66 28.73 32.31
CA ASN A 212 -19.11 28.53 32.11
C ASN A 212 -19.75 27.78 33.28
N ARG A 213 -19.07 26.77 33.84
CA ARG A 213 -19.50 26.06 35.08
C ARG A 213 -19.56 26.99 36.25
N ALA A 214 -18.54 27.84 36.46
CA ALA A 214 -18.50 28.81 37.55
C ALA A 214 -19.62 29.86 37.40
N ARG A 215 -19.83 30.39 36.18
CA ARG A 215 -20.95 31.31 35.89
C ARG A 215 -22.31 30.66 36.13
N GLY A 216 -22.51 29.42 35.68
CA GLY A 216 -23.74 28.68 35.92
C GLY A 216 -24.01 28.45 37.43
N LYS A 217 -22.99 28.11 38.22
CA LYS A 217 -23.11 27.98 39.67
C LYS A 217 -23.45 29.33 40.35
N ALA A 218 -22.79 30.41 39.96
CA ALA A 218 -23.06 31.73 40.48
C ALA A 218 -24.48 32.21 40.17
N GLU A 219 -24.94 31.97 38.93
CA GLU A 219 -26.31 32.32 38.50
C GLU A 219 -27.35 31.45 39.25
N ALA A 220 -27.11 30.16 39.41
CA ALA A 220 -27.97 29.27 40.17
C ALA A 220 -28.09 29.73 41.66
N GLN A 221 -26.98 30.13 42.30
CA GLN A 221 -26.97 30.66 43.64
C GLN A 221 -27.73 32.02 43.74
N ARG A 222 -27.54 32.89 42.73
CA ARG A 222 -28.26 34.16 42.68
C ARG A 222 -29.79 33.95 42.57
N LEU A 223 -30.25 33.07 41.67
CA LEU A 223 -31.66 32.72 41.49
C LEU A 223 -32.23 32.07 42.75
N LEU A 224 -31.47 31.19 43.41
CA LEU A 224 -31.86 30.59 44.68
C LEU A 224 -32.02 31.65 45.76
N ALA A 225 -31.08 32.58 45.91
CA ALA A 225 -31.14 33.67 46.88
C ALA A 225 -32.29 34.62 46.61
N GLU A 226 -32.61 34.94 45.35
CA GLU A 226 -33.79 35.74 44.96
C GLU A 226 -35.08 35.01 45.28
N THR A 227 -35.20 33.71 45.00
CA THR A 227 -36.36 32.89 45.35
C THR A 227 -36.60 32.82 46.85
N LEU A 228 -35.50 32.61 47.60
CA LEU A 228 -35.58 32.61 49.08
C LEU A 228 -36.04 33.95 49.65
N ARG A 229 -35.55 35.07 49.10
CA ARG A 229 -36.02 36.43 49.54
C ARG A 229 -37.49 36.67 49.18
N ALA A 230 -37.96 36.19 48.03
CA ALA A 230 -39.34 36.39 47.58
C ALA A 230 -40.37 35.53 48.33
N GLN A 231 -39.97 34.38 48.90
CA GLN A 231 -40.84 33.40 49.55
C GLN A 231 -40.75 33.40 51.11
N GLY A 232 -40.14 34.41 51.72
CA GLY A 232 -40.01 34.44 53.16
C GLY A 232 -38.97 33.43 53.67
N GLY A 233 -37.73 33.60 53.21
CA GLY A 233 -36.56 32.71 53.22
C GLY A 233 -36.29 31.79 54.41
N GLU A 234 -36.82 32.13 55.58
CA GLU A 234 -36.61 31.36 56.82
C GLU A 234 -37.32 29.99 56.79
N LEU A 235 -38.53 29.93 56.21
CA LEU A 235 -39.33 28.70 56.10
C LEU A 235 -38.77 27.71 55.06
N VAL A 236 -38.16 28.21 53.98
CA VAL A 236 -37.59 27.37 52.93
C VAL A 236 -36.27 26.77 53.37
N LEU A 237 -35.40 27.54 54.08
CA LEU A 237 -34.16 27.02 54.66
C LEU A 237 -34.45 25.96 55.73
N GLN A 238 -35.50 26.12 56.54
CA GLN A 238 -35.92 25.10 57.50
C GLN A 238 -36.40 23.82 56.81
N LYS A 239 -37.12 23.93 55.69
CA LYS A 239 -37.57 22.77 54.89
C LYS A 239 -36.42 22.04 54.25
N GLU A 240 -35.45 22.75 53.60
CA GLU A 240 -34.24 22.15 53.03
C GLU A 240 -33.35 21.51 54.09
N ALA A 241 -33.19 22.13 55.25
CA ALA A 241 -32.45 21.54 56.38
C ALA A 241 -33.11 20.24 56.86
N ILE A 242 -34.42 20.19 56.89
CA ILE A 242 -35.18 18.98 57.26
C ILE A 242 -35.08 17.90 56.17
N GLU A 243 -35.11 18.26 54.86
CA GLU A 243 -34.93 17.32 53.78
C GLU A 243 -33.49 16.79 53.69
N ALA A 244 -32.47 17.62 53.87
CA ALA A 244 -31.08 17.21 53.98
C ALA A 244 -30.85 16.28 55.18
N TRP A 245 -31.51 16.55 56.31
CA TRP A 245 -31.47 15.69 57.50
C TRP A 245 -32.13 14.32 57.23
N LYS A 246 -33.29 14.31 56.58
CA LYS A 246 -33.97 13.06 56.17
C LYS A 246 -33.10 12.23 55.18
N SER A 247 -32.48 12.85 54.22
CA SER A 247 -31.62 12.17 53.23
C SER A 247 -30.30 11.69 53.82
N GLY A 248 -29.80 12.32 54.86
CA GLY A 248 -28.60 11.94 55.63
C GLY A 248 -28.79 10.81 56.65
N GLY A 249 -29.92 10.08 56.62
CA GLY A 249 -30.14 8.91 57.49
C GLY A 249 -30.72 9.23 58.87
N ALA A 250 -31.21 10.44 59.13
CA ALA A 250 -31.97 10.89 60.33
C ALA A 250 -31.33 10.52 61.70
N GLN A 251 -30.00 10.47 61.75
CA GLN A 251 -29.30 10.24 63.07
C GLN A 251 -29.36 11.53 63.95
N MET A 252 -29.85 11.42 65.17
CA MET A 252 -29.88 12.53 66.07
C MET A 252 -28.47 13.04 66.38
N PRO A 253 -28.23 14.39 66.28
CA PRO A 253 -26.94 14.93 66.72
C PRO A 253 -26.80 14.77 68.21
N GLN A 254 -25.63 14.27 68.65
CA GLN A 254 -25.35 13.99 70.04
C GLN A 254 -25.16 15.26 70.90
N VAL A 255 -25.08 16.44 70.29
CA VAL A 255 -25.00 17.72 71.06
C VAL A 255 -25.70 18.82 70.23
N LEU A 256 -26.70 19.45 70.81
CA LEU A 256 -27.36 20.66 70.35
C LEU A 256 -26.81 21.85 71.14
N VAL A 257 -25.99 22.69 70.52
CA VAL A 257 -25.54 23.93 71.16
C VAL A 257 -26.51 25.04 70.81
N MET A 258 -27.39 25.43 71.74
CA MET A 258 -28.20 26.63 71.58
C MET A 258 -27.36 27.85 72.02
N GLY A 259 -27.05 28.70 71.03
CA GLY A 259 -26.41 30.01 71.30
C GLY A 259 -27.39 30.94 71.98
N GLY A 260 -27.15 31.20 73.25
CA GLY A 260 -27.87 32.22 74.01
C GLY A 260 -27.30 33.61 73.76
N GLY A 261 -28.01 34.39 72.96
CA GLY A 261 -27.73 35.79 72.68
C GLY A 261 -28.82 36.37 71.79
N ASN A 262 -29.18 37.57 71.94
CA ASN A 262 -30.33 38.31 71.41
C ASN A 262 -30.34 38.51 69.87
N ASN A 263 -30.00 37.51 69.19
CA ASN A 263 -30.05 37.44 67.73
C ASN A 263 -30.52 36.02 67.30
N PRO A 264 -31.52 35.83 66.43
CA PRO A 264 -31.96 34.50 66.00
C PRO A 264 -30.94 33.93 65.04
N GLY A 265 -29.84 33.37 65.61
CA GLY A 265 -28.79 32.71 64.86
C GLY A 265 -29.19 31.29 64.56
N ILE A 266 -28.92 30.87 63.38
CA ILE A 266 -29.10 29.51 62.84
C ILE A 266 -28.35 28.53 63.73
N PRO A 267 -28.96 27.44 64.26
CA PRO A 267 -28.25 26.44 65.01
C PRO A 267 -27.26 25.68 64.14
N PHE A 268 -25.98 25.79 64.41
CA PHE A 268 -24.98 24.97 63.80
C PHE A 268 -24.92 23.60 64.44
N LEU A 269 -25.15 22.55 63.69
CA LEU A 269 -25.06 21.18 64.14
C LEU A 269 -23.62 20.68 63.93
N PHE A 270 -22.88 20.44 65.00
CA PHE A 270 -21.55 19.81 64.91
C PHE A 270 -21.64 18.34 65.29
N ASN A 271 -21.08 17.45 64.49
CA ASN A 271 -20.94 16.05 64.84
C ASN A 271 -19.63 15.85 65.65
N LEU A 272 -19.75 15.47 66.87
CA LEU A 272 -18.61 15.31 67.79
C LEU A 272 -17.68 14.15 67.39
N LYS A 273 -18.09 13.27 66.53
CA LYS A 273 -17.26 12.12 66.05
C LYS A 273 -16.07 12.55 65.28
N ASP A 274 -16.16 13.70 64.59
CA ASP A 274 -15.05 14.22 63.79
C ASP A 274 -13.98 14.95 64.61
N LEU A 275 -14.28 15.33 65.81
CA LEU A 275 -13.33 15.97 66.75
C LEU A 275 -12.56 14.97 67.63
N ALA A 276 -13.08 13.78 67.81
CA ALA A 276 -12.43 12.75 68.62
C ALA A 276 -11.39 11.93 67.95
N GLY A 277 -11.31 12.03 66.55
CA GLY A 277 -10.41 11.22 65.73
C GLY A 277 -9.02 11.82 65.40
N LYS A 278 -8.68 13.03 65.97
CA LYS A 278 -7.39 13.69 65.70
C LYS A 278 -6.47 13.82 66.93
N GLY A 279 -6.57 12.91 67.83
CA GLY A 279 -5.66 12.87 69.03
C GLY A 279 -5.20 11.46 69.28
N ASN A 280 -4.30 10.92 68.43
CA ASN A 280 -3.24 9.96 68.72
C ASN A 280 -2.60 9.41 67.45
N SER A 281 -1.47 9.84 67.18
CA SER A 281 -0.20 9.24 66.76
C SER A 281 0.59 10.16 65.89
#